data_d5c0aa22d8cc644ce3efb9a255236e52
#
_entry.id   d5c0aa22d8cc644ce3efb9a255236e52
#
_cell.length_a   1.000
_cell.length_b   1.000
_cell.length_c   1.000
_cell.angle_alpha   90.00
_cell.angle_beta   90.00
_cell.angle_gamma   90.00
#
_symmetry.space_group_name_H-M   'P 1'
#
loop_
_entity.id
_entity.type
_entity.pdbx_description
1 polymer ?
#
loop_
_entity_poly.entity_id
_entity_poly.type
_entity_poly.pdbx_seq_one_letter_code
_entity_poly.pdbx_strand_id
1 'polypeptide(L)'
;EAARALGKSVWADGGVRYPRDVALGLAAGAGNVMFGSLLAGTYESAADTLRDAQGRLYKESFGMASNRAVRNRTRSETAVDRARKELFEEGISTSRMYLDANRPGVEDIIDQIVAGVRSSCTYTGARSIEDFHQRATVGVQSASGYDEGRPIDTSW
;
A
#
# COMPACT_ATOMS: atom_id res chain seq x y z
N GLU A 1 -12.82 17.15 2.78
CA GLU A 1 -14.00 18.03 2.89
C GLU A 1 -14.33 18.71 1.56
N ALA A 2 -13.38 19.46 0.93
CA ALA A 2 -13.62 20.19 -0.31
C ALA A 2 -14.15 19.31 -1.46
N ALA A 3 -13.53 18.13 -1.67
CA ALA A 3 -13.99 17.20 -2.71
C ALA A 3 -15.41 16.69 -2.44
N ARG A 4 -15.72 16.38 -1.18
CA ARG A 4 -17.06 15.93 -0.78
C ARG A 4 -18.11 17.02 -1.01
N ALA A 5 -17.80 18.28 -0.70
CA ALA A 5 -18.68 19.41 -0.97
C ALA A 5 -19.00 19.57 -2.47
N LEU A 6 -18.11 19.11 -3.33
CA LEU A 6 -18.28 19.08 -4.79
C LEU A 6 -18.84 17.75 -5.33
N GLY A 7 -19.23 16.83 -4.46
CA GLY A 7 -19.70 15.49 -4.84
C GLY A 7 -18.63 14.64 -5.51
N LYS A 8 -17.33 14.88 -5.20
CA LYS A 8 -16.20 14.15 -5.76
C LYS A 8 -15.60 13.19 -4.73
N SER A 9 -15.14 12.04 -5.23
CA SER A 9 -14.38 11.07 -4.42
C SER A 9 -12.89 11.43 -4.41
N VAL A 10 -12.20 11.03 -3.33
CA VAL A 10 -10.75 11.16 -3.18
C VAL A 10 -10.16 9.76 -3.02
N TRP A 11 -9.04 9.51 -3.65
CA TRP A 11 -8.23 8.32 -3.44
C TRP A 11 -7.04 8.68 -2.55
N ALA A 12 -6.82 7.90 -1.50
CA ALA A 12 -5.58 7.97 -0.71
C ALA A 12 -4.56 7.06 -1.38
N ASP A 13 -3.45 7.63 -1.87
CA ASP A 13 -2.44 6.89 -2.61
C ASP A 13 -1.09 6.86 -1.87
N GLY A 14 -0.60 5.65 -1.64
CA GLY A 14 0.71 5.40 -1.07
C GLY A 14 0.78 5.44 0.46
N GLY A 15 1.95 5.05 0.99
CA GLY A 15 2.24 5.06 2.42
C GLY A 15 1.59 3.94 3.24
N VAL A 16 0.79 3.07 2.63
CA VAL A 16 0.08 1.98 3.31
C VAL A 16 1.06 0.83 3.60
N ARG A 17 1.25 0.52 4.87
CA ARG A 17 2.11 -0.57 5.36
C ARG A 17 1.35 -1.60 6.17
N TYR A 18 0.26 -1.21 6.79
CA TYR A 18 -0.54 -2.04 7.70
C TYR A 18 -2.04 -1.87 7.40
N PRO A 19 -2.89 -2.83 7.77
CA PRO A 19 -4.34 -2.72 7.63
C PRO A 19 -4.93 -1.45 8.25
N ARG A 20 -4.35 -0.97 9.37
CA ARG A 20 -4.76 0.27 10.02
C ARG A 20 -4.59 1.51 9.13
N ASP A 21 -3.61 1.51 8.23
CA ASP A 21 -3.37 2.65 7.34
C ASP A 21 -4.50 2.80 6.32
N VAL A 22 -5.07 1.66 5.89
CA VAL A 22 -6.28 1.65 5.05
C VAL A 22 -7.46 2.23 5.82
N ALA A 23 -7.67 1.79 7.07
CA ALA A 23 -8.73 2.32 7.92
C ALA A 23 -8.57 3.82 8.17
N LEU A 24 -7.35 4.32 8.40
CA LEU A 24 -7.05 5.74 8.55
C LEU A 24 -7.35 6.52 7.27
N GLY A 25 -6.99 6.02 6.10
CA GLY A 25 -7.33 6.62 4.81
C GLY A 25 -8.85 6.78 4.64
N LEU A 26 -9.60 5.71 4.93
CA LEU A 26 -11.07 5.74 4.91
C LEU A 26 -11.62 6.71 5.98
N ALA A 27 -11.11 6.69 7.22
CA ALA A 27 -11.53 7.60 8.28
C ALA A 27 -11.30 9.07 7.91
N ALA A 28 -10.23 9.38 7.17
CA ALA A 28 -9.96 10.70 6.64
C ALA A 28 -10.90 11.11 5.48
N GLY A 29 -11.76 10.20 5.02
CA GLY A 29 -12.77 10.46 3.99
C GLY A 29 -12.40 10.04 2.58
N ALA A 30 -11.37 9.22 2.40
CA ALA A 30 -11.08 8.62 1.10
C ALA A 30 -12.16 7.58 0.75
N GLY A 31 -12.61 7.60 -0.51
CA GLY A 31 -13.50 6.56 -1.03
C GLY A 31 -12.76 5.30 -1.44
N ASN A 32 -11.48 5.43 -1.76
CA ASN A 32 -10.59 4.35 -2.17
C ASN A 32 -9.20 4.56 -1.58
N VAL A 33 -8.49 3.46 -1.35
CA VAL A 33 -7.10 3.47 -0.90
C VAL A 33 -6.25 2.66 -1.88
N MET A 34 -5.19 3.29 -2.42
CA MET A 34 -4.23 2.66 -3.32
C MET A 34 -3.04 2.16 -2.50
N PHE A 35 -2.68 0.91 -2.70
CA PHE A 35 -1.46 0.35 -2.13
C PHE A 35 -0.80 -0.64 -3.10
N GLY A 36 0.51 -0.56 -3.23
CA GLY A 36 1.30 -1.43 -4.11
C GLY A 36 2.28 -2.29 -3.31
N SER A 37 3.02 -1.69 -2.39
CA SER A 37 4.09 -2.39 -1.66
C SER A 37 3.59 -3.59 -0.85
N LEU A 38 2.40 -3.50 -0.25
CA LEU A 38 1.79 -4.62 0.48
C LEU A 38 1.59 -5.87 -0.41
N LEU A 39 1.24 -5.67 -1.69
CA LEU A 39 1.01 -6.77 -2.63
C LEU A 39 2.27 -7.18 -3.39
N ALA A 40 3.33 -6.37 -3.36
CA ALA A 40 4.54 -6.62 -4.15
C ALA A 40 5.29 -7.89 -3.72
N GLY A 41 5.15 -8.33 -2.46
CA GLY A 41 5.75 -9.54 -1.91
C GLY A 41 4.84 -10.78 -1.99
N THR A 42 3.82 -10.79 -2.82
CA THR A 42 2.91 -11.94 -2.98
C THR A 42 3.27 -12.81 -4.19
N TYR A 43 2.75 -14.02 -4.26
CA TYR A 43 2.93 -14.90 -5.42
C TYR A 43 2.36 -14.30 -6.70
N GLU A 44 1.22 -13.62 -6.61
CA GLU A 44 0.51 -13.04 -7.74
C GLU A 44 1.17 -11.78 -8.29
N SER A 45 2.10 -11.18 -7.54
CA SER A 45 2.88 -10.04 -8.04
C SER A 45 3.66 -10.45 -9.29
N ALA A 46 3.62 -9.60 -10.32
CA ALA A 46 4.21 -9.88 -11.63
C ALA A 46 5.75 -9.90 -11.66
N ALA A 47 6.42 -9.47 -10.58
CA ALA A 47 7.88 -9.48 -10.50
C ALA A 47 8.41 -10.92 -10.36
N ASP A 48 9.62 -11.16 -10.88
CA ASP A 48 10.31 -12.43 -10.74
C ASP A 48 10.58 -12.76 -9.27
N THR A 49 10.39 -14.02 -8.90
CA THR A 49 10.71 -14.51 -7.57
C THR A 49 12.20 -14.87 -7.51
N LEU A 50 12.93 -14.22 -6.63
CA LEU A 50 14.36 -14.38 -6.41
C LEU A 50 14.63 -14.98 -5.04
N ARG A 51 15.88 -15.45 -4.82
CA ARG A 51 16.34 -15.93 -3.51
C ARG A 51 17.52 -15.09 -3.04
N ASP A 52 17.53 -14.76 -1.77
CA ASP A 52 18.71 -14.17 -1.13
C ASP A 52 19.75 -15.25 -0.72
N ALA A 53 20.88 -14.80 -0.17
CA ALA A 53 21.95 -15.68 0.28
C ALA A 53 21.52 -16.64 1.42
N GLN A 54 20.44 -16.32 2.13
CA GLN A 54 19.84 -17.14 3.19
C GLN A 54 18.72 -18.06 2.67
N GLY A 55 18.47 -18.04 1.35
CA GLY A 55 17.45 -18.87 0.71
C GLY A 55 16.03 -18.30 0.80
N ARG A 56 15.82 -17.11 1.39
CA ARG A 56 14.51 -16.50 1.52
C ARG A 56 14.05 -15.97 0.17
N LEU A 57 12.77 -16.18 -0.13
CA LEU A 57 12.16 -15.72 -1.37
C LEU A 57 11.80 -14.24 -1.26
N TYR A 58 12.11 -13.48 -2.31
CA TYR A 58 11.73 -12.08 -2.42
C TYR A 58 11.42 -11.70 -3.86
N LYS A 59 10.70 -10.60 -4.02
CA LYS A 59 10.48 -9.93 -5.31
C LYS A 59 11.06 -8.52 -5.24
N GLU A 60 11.59 -8.04 -6.36
CA GLU A 60 12.05 -6.66 -6.46
C GLU A 60 10.87 -5.75 -6.83
N SER A 61 10.55 -4.82 -5.93
CA SER A 61 9.57 -3.78 -6.18
C SER A 61 10.28 -2.49 -6.55
N PHE A 62 9.81 -1.83 -7.61
CA PHE A 62 10.34 -0.54 -8.06
C PHE A 62 9.20 0.34 -8.56
N GLY A 63 9.34 1.66 -8.37
CA GLY A 63 8.32 2.62 -8.77
C GLY A 63 8.04 2.57 -10.27
N MET A 64 6.78 2.76 -10.66
CA MET A 64 6.33 2.69 -12.05
C MET A 64 7.01 3.72 -12.96
N ALA A 65 7.45 4.83 -12.41
CA ALA A 65 8.18 5.88 -13.13
C ALA A 65 9.71 5.79 -12.95
N SER A 66 10.23 4.71 -12.35
CA SER A 66 11.67 4.46 -12.26
C SER A 66 12.24 4.11 -13.65
N ASN A 67 13.53 4.41 -13.89
CA ASN A 67 14.23 4.04 -15.13
C ASN A 67 14.07 2.56 -15.48
N ARG A 68 14.09 1.68 -14.49
CA ARG A 68 13.91 0.25 -14.69
C ARG A 68 12.52 -0.09 -15.21
N ALA A 69 11.47 0.50 -14.64
CA ALA A 69 10.10 0.30 -15.09
C ALA A 69 9.90 0.88 -16.51
N VAL A 70 10.45 2.08 -16.77
CA VAL A 70 10.40 2.71 -18.08
C VAL A 70 11.10 1.83 -19.13
N ARG A 71 12.32 1.37 -18.87
CA ARG A 71 13.07 0.47 -19.77
C ARG A 71 12.33 -0.83 -20.04
N ASN A 72 11.72 -1.44 -19.03
CA ASN A 72 10.99 -2.69 -19.20
C ASN A 72 9.76 -2.53 -20.10
N ARG A 73 8.96 -1.49 -19.90
CA ARG A 73 7.73 -1.29 -20.69
C ARG A 73 8.01 -0.69 -22.09
N THR A 74 9.17 -0.07 -22.30
CA THR A 74 9.56 0.55 -23.59
C THR A 74 10.50 -0.32 -24.41
N ARG A 75 10.64 -1.61 -24.10
CA ARG A 75 11.53 -2.53 -24.81
C ARG A 75 11.25 -2.62 -26.31
N SER A 76 9.99 -2.47 -26.71
CA SER A 76 9.55 -2.49 -28.12
C SER A 76 9.54 -1.11 -28.79
N GLU A 77 9.88 -0.04 -28.08
CA GLU A 77 9.88 1.32 -28.60
C GLU A 77 11.23 1.70 -29.23
N THR A 78 11.22 2.78 -30.02
CA THR A 78 12.46 3.30 -30.61
C THR A 78 13.42 3.82 -29.54
N ALA A 79 14.73 3.87 -29.84
CA ALA A 79 15.74 4.37 -28.90
C ALA A 79 15.47 5.85 -28.51
N VAL A 80 14.96 6.65 -29.44
CA VAL A 80 14.64 8.07 -29.22
C VAL A 80 13.45 8.24 -28.26
N ASP A 81 12.36 7.49 -28.48
CA ASP A 81 11.18 7.54 -27.63
C ASP A 81 11.50 7.05 -26.21
N ARG A 82 12.33 6.01 -26.11
CA ARG A 82 12.82 5.50 -24.82
C ARG A 82 13.62 6.57 -24.07
N ALA A 83 14.62 7.16 -24.71
CA ALA A 83 15.46 8.20 -24.13
C ALA A 83 14.63 9.41 -23.66
N ARG A 84 13.61 9.80 -24.44
CA ARG A 84 12.69 10.88 -24.06
C ARG A 84 11.88 10.56 -22.80
N LYS A 85 11.43 9.30 -22.64
CA LYS A 85 10.69 8.86 -21.46
C LYS A 85 11.57 8.69 -20.22
N GLU A 86 12.85 8.34 -20.41
CA GLU A 86 13.84 8.23 -19.35
C GLU A 86 14.24 9.59 -18.74
N LEU A 87 14.00 10.72 -19.44
CA LEU A 87 14.27 12.07 -18.92
C LEU A 87 13.37 12.48 -17.75
N PHE A 88 12.22 11.82 -17.58
CA PHE A 88 11.24 12.13 -16.53
C PHE A 88 11.21 10.99 -15.51
N GLU A 89 12.33 10.78 -14.83
CA GLU A 89 12.39 9.81 -13.75
C GLU A 89 11.67 10.35 -12.50
N GLU A 90 10.54 9.73 -12.18
CA GLU A 90 9.84 9.91 -10.93
C GLU A 90 9.75 8.55 -10.22
N GLY A 91 10.12 8.47 -8.99
CA GLY A 91 10.00 7.25 -8.22
C GLY A 91 11.31 6.45 -8.12
N ILE A 92 12.01 6.74 -7.06
CA ILE A 92 13.30 6.16 -6.67
C ILE A 92 13.17 4.91 -5.77
N SER A 93 11.94 4.47 -5.50
CA SER A 93 11.75 3.35 -4.58
C SER A 93 12.12 2.02 -5.23
N THR A 94 13.25 1.48 -4.83
CA THR A 94 13.62 0.09 -5.10
C THR A 94 13.70 -0.65 -3.78
N SER A 95 12.95 -1.72 -3.64
CA SER A 95 12.89 -2.50 -2.41
C SER A 95 12.85 -3.99 -2.71
N ARG A 96 13.40 -4.79 -1.79
CA ARG A 96 13.17 -6.23 -1.77
C ARG A 96 11.95 -6.51 -0.90
N MET A 97 10.95 -7.11 -1.51
CA MET A 97 9.71 -7.49 -0.85
C MET A 97 9.75 -8.99 -0.60
N TYR A 98 10.04 -9.38 0.64
CA TYR A 98 10.11 -10.78 1.02
C TYR A 98 8.71 -11.40 1.05
N LEU A 99 8.60 -12.61 0.53
CA LEU A 99 7.37 -13.38 0.64
C LEU A 99 7.25 -13.92 2.07
N ASP A 100 6.08 -13.76 2.67
CA ASP A 100 5.77 -14.46 3.92
C ASP A 100 5.53 -15.95 3.60
N ALA A 101 6.33 -16.82 4.20
CA ALA A 101 6.23 -18.26 3.97
C ALA A 101 4.88 -18.85 4.41
N ASN A 102 4.21 -18.23 5.38
CA ASN A 102 2.94 -18.69 5.93
C ASN A 102 1.71 -18.08 5.23
N ARG A 103 1.87 -16.88 4.65
CA ARG A 103 0.80 -16.09 4.04
C ARG A 103 1.29 -15.39 2.77
N PRO A 104 1.63 -16.14 1.74
CA PRO A 104 2.26 -15.57 0.55
C PRO A 104 1.28 -15.03 -0.49
N GLY A 105 -0.02 -15.18 -0.30
CA GLY A 105 -1.06 -14.84 -1.27
C GLY A 105 -1.66 -13.45 -1.07
N VAL A 106 -2.23 -12.90 -2.14
CA VAL A 106 -2.99 -11.64 -2.09
C VAL A 106 -4.22 -11.78 -1.18
N GLU A 107 -4.89 -12.93 -1.19
CA GLU A 107 -6.08 -13.17 -0.35
C GLU A 107 -5.77 -12.99 1.13
N ASP A 108 -4.64 -13.51 1.61
CA ASP A 108 -4.22 -13.37 3.00
C ASP A 108 -4.09 -11.89 3.43
N ILE A 109 -3.56 -11.07 2.53
CA ILE A 109 -3.38 -9.62 2.79
C ILE A 109 -4.73 -8.91 2.76
N ILE A 110 -5.58 -9.23 1.79
CA ILE A 110 -6.92 -8.65 1.68
C ILE A 110 -7.77 -9.00 2.90
N ASP A 111 -7.73 -10.25 3.35
CA ASP A 111 -8.45 -10.68 4.54
C ASP A 111 -8.01 -9.92 5.80
N GLN A 112 -6.71 -9.68 5.96
CA GLN A 112 -6.19 -8.86 7.05
C GLN A 112 -6.67 -7.41 6.97
N ILE A 113 -6.65 -6.82 5.77
CA ILE A 113 -7.13 -5.44 5.55
C ILE A 113 -8.63 -5.36 5.89
N VAL A 114 -9.42 -6.28 5.36
CA VAL A 114 -10.87 -6.31 5.59
C VAL A 114 -11.18 -6.51 7.07
N ALA A 115 -10.47 -7.42 7.76
CA ALA A 115 -10.60 -7.60 9.21
C ALA A 115 -10.26 -6.31 9.97
N GLY A 116 -9.18 -5.62 9.60
CA GLY A 116 -8.78 -4.35 10.21
C GLY A 116 -9.80 -3.23 10.02
N VAL A 117 -10.35 -3.10 8.81
CA VAL A 117 -11.41 -2.12 8.51
C VAL A 117 -12.68 -2.45 9.27
N ARG A 118 -13.10 -3.73 9.32
CA ARG A 118 -14.28 -4.16 10.11
C ARG A 118 -14.11 -3.87 11.60
N SER A 119 -12.93 -4.15 12.16
CA SER A 119 -12.62 -3.78 13.55
C SER A 119 -12.74 -2.29 13.79
N SER A 120 -12.22 -1.47 12.88
CA SER A 120 -12.29 -0.01 12.97
C SER A 120 -13.75 0.48 12.92
N CYS A 121 -14.57 -0.11 12.04
CA CYS A 121 -16.02 0.15 12.02
C CYS A 121 -16.69 -0.23 13.34
N THR A 122 -16.30 -1.36 13.94
CA THR A 122 -16.84 -1.79 15.24
C THR A 122 -16.51 -0.78 16.34
N TYR A 123 -15.27 -0.31 16.42
CA TYR A 123 -14.85 0.70 17.41
C TYR A 123 -15.57 2.03 17.26
N THR A 124 -15.93 2.44 16.06
CA THR A 124 -16.69 3.67 15.82
C THR A 124 -18.20 3.48 15.86
N GLY A 125 -18.69 2.24 15.97
CA GLY A 125 -20.10 1.89 15.88
C GLY A 125 -20.69 2.07 14.48
N ALA A 126 -19.85 2.10 13.43
CA ALA A 126 -20.27 2.27 12.06
C ALA A 126 -20.79 0.95 11.45
N ARG A 127 -21.83 1.05 10.62
CA ARG A 127 -22.44 -0.10 9.93
C ARG A 127 -22.19 -0.11 8.42
N SER A 128 -21.65 0.98 7.88
CA SER A 128 -21.23 1.13 6.48
C SER A 128 -19.99 2.00 6.41
N ILE A 129 -19.35 2.09 5.23
CA ILE A 129 -18.23 3.01 5.01
C ILE A 129 -18.69 4.46 5.09
N GLU A 130 -19.89 4.80 4.61
CA GLU A 130 -20.47 6.13 4.75
C GLU A 130 -20.67 6.52 6.22
N ASP A 131 -21.18 5.59 7.03
CA ASP A 131 -21.36 5.78 8.47
C ASP A 131 -19.99 5.90 9.16
N PHE A 132 -18.98 5.13 8.71
CA PHE A 132 -17.61 5.22 9.20
C PHE A 132 -16.99 6.59 8.92
N HIS A 133 -17.16 7.14 7.71
CA HIS A 133 -16.74 8.49 7.35
C HIS A 133 -17.34 9.60 8.24
N GLN A 134 -18.54 9.36 8.77
CA GLN A 134 -19.24 10.34 9.62
C GLN A 134 -18.83 10.22 11.10
N ARG A 135 -18.56 9.00 11.57
CA ARG A 135 -18.30 8.69 12.98
C ARG A 135 -16.84 8.69 13.35
N ALA A 136 -15.96 8.33 12.40
CA ALA A 136 -14.53 8.23 12.67
C ALA A 136 -13.93 9.62 12.94
N THR A 137 -13.14 9.70 13.99
CA THR A 137 -12.36 10.89 14.30
C THR A 137 -10.88 10.56 14.18
N VAL A 138 -10.17 11.31 13.33
CA VAL A 138 -8.72 11.21 13.18
C VAL A 138 -8.07 12.26 14.07
N GLY A 139 -7.26 11.81 15.00
CA GLY A 139 -6.52 12.68 15.94
C GLY A 139 -5.02 12.65 15.69
N VAL A 140 -4.33 13.69 16.13
CA VAL A 140 -2.87 13.74 16.19
C VAL A 140 -2.44 13.17 17.55
N GLN A 141 -1.52 12.22 17.54
CA GLN A 141 -0.94 11.65 18.76
C GLN A 141 0.54 12.01 18.88
N SER A 142 1.05 11.93 20.10
CA SER A 142 2.47 12.11 20.38
C SER A 142 3.31 10.95 19.82
N ALA A 143 4.64 11.12 19.73
CA ALA A 143 5.55 10.06 19.34
C ALA A 143 5.44 8.84 20.26
N SER A 144 5.33 9.04 21.58
CA SER A 144 5.15 7.96 22.55
C SER A 144 3.81 7.21 22.37
N GLY A 145 2.72 7.93 22.11
CA GLY A 145 1.44 7.31 21.79
C GLY A 145 1.48 6.51 20.48
N TYR A 146 2.21 7.00 19.49
CA TYR A 146 2.44 6.26 18.26
C TYR A 146 3.24 4.97 18.51
N ASP A 147 4.30 5.04 19.30
CA ASP A 147 5.14 3.87 19.61
C ASP A 147 4.39 2.81 20.40
N GLU A 148 3.53 3.20 21.34
CA GLU A 148 2.65 2.28 22.07
C GLU A 148 1.68 1.53 21.14
N GLY A 149 1.16 2.20 20.12
CA GLY A 149 0.23 1.61 19.14
C GLY A 149 0.89 0.87 17.97
N ARG A 150 2.21 0.76 17.94
CA ARG A 150 2.91 0.06 16.85
C ARG A 150 2.71 -1.45 16.95
N PRO A 151 2.64 -2.15 15.78
CA PRO A 151 2.73 -3.61 15.78
C PRO A 151 4.03 -4.06 16.43
N ILE A 152 3.96 -5.08 17.26
CA ILE A 152 5.13 -5.72 17.86
C ILE A 152 5.64 -6.75 16.86
N ASP A 153 6.87 -6.58 16.38
CA ASP A 153 7.48 -7.45 15.37
C ASP A 153 7.91 -8.82 15.94
N THR A 154 7.99 -8.94 17.26
CA THR A 154 8.33 -10.18 17.96
C THR A 154 7.23 -10.52 18.93
N SER A 155 6.72 -11.75 18.84
CA SER A 155 5.86 -12.31 19.87
C SER A 155 6.71 -12.65 21.11
N TRP A 156 6.11 -12.54 22.27
CA TRP A 156 6.65 -12.99 23.56
C TRP A 156 7.02 -14.46 23.52
#